data_7abfbfbe34850cc3f7968d09a3e4a662
#
_entry.id   7abfbfbe34850cc3f7968d09a3e4a662
#
_cell.length_a   1.000
_cell.length_b   1.000
_cell.length_c   1.000
_cell.angle_alpha   90.00
_cell.angle_beta   90.00
_cell.angle_gamma   90.00
#
_symmetry.space_group_name_H-M   'P 1'
#
loop_
_entity.id
_entity.type
_entity.pdbx_description
1 polymer ?
#
loop_
_entity_poly.entity_id
_entity_poly.type
_entity_poly.pdbx_seq_one_letter_code
_entity_poly.pdbx_strand_id
1 'polypeptide(L)'
;KFVKETGYKTVAERPVDWEEIKKQVPPGTPKPADSVLQPGGLIFDPIPNVANLNDFSQWWAWKIGADWRHPHGPDTDIKGKGKNPVVQIAFEDAEAYAKWAGKRLPTEAEWEYASRGGQVNHAFAWGDELTPHGKYLANFFQGTFPTGNSSADGFIGSAPVESYPPNGYGLYDMIGNVWEWTSDWYRPDSNARNKLASNGGLCINPTGPKQSYDPNDPNVPKRVIKGGSFLCSEQYCSNYRPSARMASAYDSGQEHLGFRCVQDLGVGQ
;
A
#
# COMPACT_ATOMS: atom_id res chain seq x y z
N LYS A 1 12.99 16.06 -4.23
CA LYS A 1 12.75 17.16 -5.19
C LYS A 1 11.39 17.80 -4.91
N PHE A 2 10.27 17.07 -5.03
CA PHE A 2 8.89 17.55 -4.81
C PHE A 2 8.77 18.42 -3.55
N VAL A 3 9.04 17.86 -2.37
CA VAL A 3 8.95 18.58 -1.08
C VAL A 3 9.86 19.83 -1.04
N LYS A 4 11.07 19.74 -1.63
CA LYS A 4 11.99 20.89 -1.67
C LYS A 4 11.47 22.04 -2.53
N GLU A 5 10.77 21.73 -3.62
CA GLU A 5 10.26 22.74 -4.57
C GLU A 5 8.94 23.34 -4.12
N THR A 6 8.10 22.56 -3.44
CA THR A 6 6.72 22.97 -3.10
C THR A 6 6.55 23.36 -1.64
N GLY A 7 7.46 22.97 -0.75
CA GLY A 7 7.27 23.09 0.70
C GLY A 7 6.19 22.15 1.26
N TYR A 8 5.76 21.15 0.48
CA TYR A 8 4.70 20.23 0.88
C TYR A 8 5.05 19.50 2.19
N LYS A 9 4.07 19.43 3.09
CA LYS A 9 4.14 18.61 4.30
C LYS A 9 3.21 17.41 4.13
N THR A 10 3.76 16.21 4.26
CA THR A 10 2.97 14.97 4.19
C THR A 10 2.03 14.86 5.38
N VAL A 11 1.00 14.02 5.25
CA VAL A 11 0.03 13.78 6.32
C VAL A 11 0.73 13.36 7.61
N ALA A 12 1.72 12.46 7.51
CA ALA A 12 2.50 12.01 8.66
C ALA A 12 3.33 13.13 9.35
N GLU A 13 3.59 14.25 8.67
CA GLU A 13 4.29 15.43 9.23
C GLU A 13 3.30 16.48 9.83
N ARG A 14 2.00 16.21 9.82
CA ARG A 14 0.96 17.12 10.32
C ARG A 14 0.40 16.61 11.65
N PRO A 15 -0.01 17.50 12.57
CA PRO A 15 -0.80 17.09 13.74
C PRO A 15 -2.05 16.33 13.32
N VAL A 16 -2.40 15.32 14.10
CA VAL A 16 -3.62 14.53 13.86
C VAL A 16 -4.84 15.42 14.15
N ASP A 17 -5.73 15.55 13.16
CA ASP A 17 -6.97 16.31 13.33
C ASP A 17 -8.04 15.44 14.01
N TRP A 18 -8.29 15.71 15.29
CA TRP A 18 -9.29 14.99 16.06
C TRP A 18 -10.71 15.13 15.49
N GLU A 19 -11.06 16.26 14.90
CA GLU A 19 -12.42 16.45 14.34
C GLU A 19 -12.64 15.58 13.09
N GLU A 20 -11.57 15.23 12.36
CA GLU A 20 -11.65 14.25 11.27
C GLU A 20 -11.65 12.81 11.81
N ILE A 21 -10.78 12.48 12.76
CA ILE A 21 -10.76 11.13 13.38
C ILE A 21 -12.05 10.81 14.11
N LYS A 22 -12.65 11.80 14.77
CA LYS A 22 -13.93 11.66 15.48
C LYS A 22 -15.09 11.19 14.57
N LYS A 23 -15.02 11.47 13.28
CA LYS A 23 -16.02 10.98 12.29
C LYS A 23 -15.86 9.48 12.00
N GLN A 24 -14.71 8.92 12.28
CA GLN A 24 -14.31 7.54 11.96
C GLN A 24 -14.44 6.58 13.14
N VAL A 25 -14.52 7.10 14.37
CA VAL A 25 -14.64 6.29 15.59
C VAL A 25 -16.10 6.25 16.09
N PRO A 26 -16.47 5.31 16.97
CA PRO A 26 -17.81 5.23 17.54
C PRO A 26 -18.25 6.55 18.20
N PRO A 27 -19.53 6.93 18.06
CA PRO A 27 -20.07 8.11 18.73
C PRO A 27 -19.83 8.09 20.24
N GLY A 28 -19.38 9.20 20.80
CA GLY A 28 -19.07 9.30 22.24
C GLY A 28 -17.65 8.88 22.61
N THR A 29 -16.82 8.47 21.66
CA THR A 29 -15.39 8.20 21.92
C THR A 29 -14.72 9.49 22.45
N PRO A 30 -14.10 9.44 23.64
CA PRO A 30 -13.44 10.62 24.21
C PRO A 30 -12.21 11.01 23.39
N LYS A 31 -11.94 12.32 23.29
CA LYS A 31 -10.70 12.82 22.67
C LYS A 31 -9.49 12.26 23.42
N PRO A 32 -8.54 11.61 22.72
CA PRO A 32 -7.27 11.22 23.32
C PRO A 32 -6.47 12.43 23.84
N ALA A 33 -5.48 12.19 24.68
CA ALA A 33 -4.56 13.23 25.08
C ALA A 33 -3.81 13.82 23.88
N ASP A 34 -3.57 15.12 23.86
CA ASP A 34 -2.88 15.79 22.73
C ASP A 34 -1.47 15.24 22.49
N SER A 35 -0.85 14.60 23.50
CA SER A 35 0.43 13.91 23.35
C SER A 35 0.40 12.72 22.39
N VAL A 36 -0.76 12.08 22.16
CA VAL A 36 -0.90 10.97 21.21
C VAL A 36 -1.42 11.43 19.85
N LEU A 37 -1.90 12.66 19.74
CA LEU A 37 -2.35 13.28 18.48
C LEU A 37 -1.21 14.01 17.74
N GLN A 38 0.04 13.64 18.05
CA GLN A 38 1.22 14.20 17.41
C GLN A 38 1.43 13.59 16.01
N PRO A 39 2.11 14.30 15.10
CA PRO A 39 2.52 13.77 13.81
C PRO A 39 3.19 12.41 13.92
N GLY A 40 2.86 11.48 13.03
CA GLY A 40 3.43 10.13 13.05
C GLY A 40 2.83 9.24 11.98
N GLY A 41 3.15 7.96 12.08
CA GLY A 41 2.65 6.94 11.17
C GLY A 41 2.70 5.54 11.78
N LEU A 42 2.09 4.58 11.09
CA LEU A 42 2.09 3.19 11.52
C LEU A 42 3.42 2.52 11.18
N ILE A 43 4.03 1.88 12.17
CA ILE A 43 5.22 1.06 12.00
C ILE A 43 4.94 -0.39 12.39
N PHE A 44 5.68 -1.32 11.78
CA PHE A 44 5.66 -2.72 12.14
C PHE A 44 6.60 -2.95 13.33
N ASP A 45 5.99 -3.20 14.49
CA ASP A 45 6.70 -3.38 15.76
C ASP A 45 6.06 -4.53 16.55
N PRO A 46 6.27 -5.79 16.12
CA PRO A 46 5.61 -6.94 16.73
C PRO A 46 6.05 -7.20 18.16
N ILE A 47 5.08 -7.44 19.04
CA ILE A 47 5.39 -7.94 20.37
C ILE A 47 6.00 -9.35 20.30
N PRO A 48 6.85 -9.77 21.27
CA PRO A 48 7.59 -11.03 21.18
C PRO A 48 6.72 -12.30 21.08
N ASN A 49 5.52 -12.29 21.65
CA ASN A 49 4.62 -13.44 21.68
C ASN A 49 3.24 -13.05 21.15
N VAL A 50 3.09 -13.01 19.83
CA VAL A 50 1.80 -12.76 19.18
C VAL A 50 0.91 -13.99 19.31
N ALA A 51 -0.19 -13.86 20.05
CA ALA A 51 -1.11 -14.97 20.34
C ALA A 51 -2.27 -15.06 19.34
N ASN A 52 -2.63 -13.96 18.67
CA ASN A 52 -3.82 -13.90 17.82
C ASN A 52 -3.56 -13.05 16.56
N LEU A 53 -3.52 -13.72 15.42
CA LEU A 53 -3.31 -13.04 14.12
C LEU A 53 -4.52 -12.22 13.64
N ASN A 54 -5.64 -12.22 14.36
CA ASN A 54 -6.77 -11.31 14.08
C ASN A 54 -6.67 -9.98 14.84
N ASP A 55 -5.68 -9.84 15.73
CA ASP A 55 -5.43 -8.63 16.49
C ASP A 55 -4.14 -7.97 16.01
N PHE A 56 -4.28 -7.15 14.99
CA PHE A 56 -3.16 -6.45 14.34
C PHE A 56 -2.50 -5.39 15.24
N SER A 57 -3.12 -5.00 16.37
CA SER A 57 -2.47 -4.12 17.36
C SER A 57 -1.24 -4.77 18.01
N GLN A 58 -1.08 -6.10 17.88
CA GLN A 58 0.07 -6.83 18.39
C GLN A 58 1.33 -6.67 17.55
N TRP A 59 1.24 -6.09 16.35
CA TRP A 59 2.40 -5.83 15.48
C TRP A 59 2.34 -4.52 14.72
N TRP A 60 1.29 -3.73 14.88
CA TRP A 60 1.23 -2.35 14.38
C TRP A 60 1.21 -1.37 15.53
N ALA A 61 2.10 -0.41 15.51
CA ALA A 61 2.17 0.66 16.49
C ALA A 61 2.14 2.03 15.80
N TRP A 62 1.40 2.99 16.40
CA TRP A 62 1.52 4.38 16.02
C TRP A 62 2.83 4.93 16.58
N LYS A 63 3.72 5.40 15.72
CA LYS A 63 5.01 5.97 16.11
C LYS A 63 5.04 7.45 15.83
N ILE A 64 5.12 8.24 16.89
CA ILE A 64 5.29 9.69 16.80
C ILE A 64 6.62 10.01 16.11
N GLY A 65 6.58 10.92 15.13
CA GLY A 65 7.73 11.31 14.33
C GLY A 65 8.12 10.31 13.24
N ALA A 66 7.31 9.24 13.01
CA ALA A 66 7.46 8.42 11.81
C ALA A 66 6.89 9.16 10.61
N ASP A 67 7.70 9.37 9.58
CA ASP A 67 7.37 10.02 8.33
C ASP A 67 8.23 9.47 7.18
N TRP A 68 8.11 10.00 6.00
CA TRP A 68 8.89 9.53 4.85
C TRP A 68 10.41 9.75 4.97
N ARG A 69 10.89 10.66 5.85
CA ARG A 69 12.31 10.86 6.15
C ARG A 69 12.78 9.98 7.31
N HIS A 70 11.86 9.60 8.16
CA HIS A 70 12.06 8.83 9.39
C HIS A 70 11.11 7.62 9.43
N PRO A 71 11.27 6.62 8.52
CA PRO A 71 10.25 5.59 8.29
C PRO A 71 9.83 4.78 9.50
N HIS A 72 10.73 4.61 10.47
CA HIS A 72 10.49 3.89 11.73
C HIS A 72 10.50 4.81 12.97
N GLY A 73 10.36 6.13 12.77
CA GLY A 73 10.38 7.12 13.83
C GLY A 73 11.67 7.97 13.87
N PRO A 74 11.76 8.93 14.79
CA PRO A 74 12.75 10.03 14.76
C PRO A 74 14.22 9.59 14.82
N ASP A 75 14.49 8.39 15.32
CA ASP A 75 15.84 7.83 15.42
C ASP A 75 16.31 7.16 14.12
N THR A 76 15.51 7.21 13.07
CA THR A 76 15.81 6.61 11.75
C THR A 76 15.95 7.67 10.67
N ASP A 77 16.61 7.35 9.57
CA ASP A 77 16.72 8.22 8.41
C ASP A 77 16.70 7.43 7.08
N ILE A 78 16.68 8.17 5.97
CA ILE A 78 16.72 7.62 4.61
C ILE A 78 18.10 7.73 3.95
N LYS A 79 19.15 8.02 4.72
CA LYS A 79 20.50 8.11 4.19
C LYS A 79 20.94 6.78 3.59
N GLY A 80 21.42 6.82 2.37
CA GLY A 80 21.79 5.60 1.63
C GLY A 80 20.61 4.82 1.02
N LYS A 81 19.36 5.19 1.31
CA LYS A 81 18.15 4.51 0.84
C LYS A 81 17.53 5.14 -0.42
N GLY A 82 18.34 5.83 -1.22
CA GLY A 82 17.84 6.55 -2.43
C GLY A 82 17.23 5.65 -3.51
N LYS A 83 17.42 4.34 -3.41
CA LYS A 83 16.79 3.33 -4.29
C LYS A 83 15.63 2.58 -3.62
N ASN A 84 15.33 2.81 -2.36
CA ASN A 84 14.18 2.19 -1.73
C ASN A 84 12.89 2.94 -2.09
N PRO A 85 11.74 2.26 -2.13
CA PRO A 85 10.46 2.93 -2.30
C PRO A 85 10.21 3.91 -1.14
N VAL A 86 9.58 5.04 -1.44
CA VAL A 86 9.09 5.93 -0.40
C VAL A 86 7.92 5.29 0.33
N VAL A 87 7.90 5.42 1.65
CA VAL A 87 6.85 4.89 2.52
C VAL A 87 6.36 5.97 3.49
N GLN A 88 5.45 5.66 4.40
CA GLN A 88 4.79 6.63 5.28
C GLN A 88 4.05 7.73 4.49
N ILE A 89 3.43 7.33 3.38
CA ILE A 89 2.75 8.20 2.44
C ILE A 89 1.25 7.90 2.49
N ALA A 90 0.44 8.86 2.88
CA ALA A 90 -1.01 8.79 2.76
C ALA A 90 -1.45 8.97 1.29
N PHE A 91 -2.72 8.67 0.99
CA PHE A 91 -3.24 8.78 -0.36
C PHE A 91 -3.11 10.21 -0.92
N GLU A 92 -3.44 11.22 -0.13
CA GLU A 92 -3.36 12.62 -0.58
C GLU A 92 -1.92 13.04 -0.93
N ASP A 93 -0.92 12.50 -0.21
CA ASP A 93 0.50 12.78 -0.47
C ASP A 93 0.93 12.20 -1.82
N ALA A 94 0.50 10.95 -2.10
CA ALA A 94 0.75 10.28 -3.36
C ALA A 94 0.09 11.01 -4.54
N GLU A 95 -1.16 11.46 -4.36
CA GLU A 95 -1.91 12.24 -5.35
C GLU A 95 -1.26 13.60 -5.61
N ALA A 96 -0.84 14.31 -4.55
CA ALA A 96 -0.15 15.58 -4.65
C ALA A 96 1.19 15.45 -5.41
N TYR A 97 1.97 14.41 -5.11
CA TYR A 97 3.19 14.12 -5.86
C TYR A 97 2.91 13.82 -7.33
N ALA A 98 1.94 12.95 -7.61
CA ALA A 98 1.59 12.58 -8.97
C ALA A 98 1.19 13.82 -9.81
N LYS A 99 0.35 14.68 -9.24
CA LYS A 99 -0.07 15.93 -9.87
C LYS A 99 1.12 16.88 -10.14
N TRP A 100 2.00 17.06 -9.16
CA TRP A 100 3.22 17.88 -9.35
C TRP A 100 4.11 17.32 -10.46
N ALA A 101 4.21 16.00 -10.59
CA ALA A 101 4.98 15.34 -11.63
C ALA A 101 4.31 15.34 -13.02
N GLY A 102 3.11 15.95 -13.18
CA GLY A 102 2.33 15.89 -14.42
C GLY A 102 1.78 14.50 -14.72
N LYS A 103 1.51 13.72 -13.68
CA LYS A 103 1.06 12.33 -13.73
C LYS A 103 -0.20 12.13 -12.86
N ARG A 104 -0.65 10.90 -12.77
CA ARG A 104 -1.72 10.48 -11.84
C ARG A 104 -1.40 9.13 -11.20
N LEU A 105 -2.16 8.75 -10.19
CA LEU A 105 -2.15 7.38 -9.68
C LEU A 105 -2.87 6.45 -10.69
N PRO A 106 -2.47 5.19 -10.78
CA PRO A 106 -3.17 4.21 -11.60
C PRO A 106 -4.54 3.90 -10.99
N THR A 107 -5.52 3.56 -11.82
CA THR A 107 -6.69 2.83 -11.35
C THR A 107 -6.30 1.41 -10.93
N GLU A 108 -7.14 0.76 -10.12
CA GLU A 108 -6.92 -0.63 -9.74
C GLU A 108 -6.78 -1.54 -10.96
N ALA A 109 -7.60 -1.33 -11.99
CA ALA A 109 -7.56 -2.12 -13.21
C ALA A 109 -6.28 -1.90 -14.03
N GLU A 110 -5.81 -0.65 -14.16
CA GLU A 110 -4.54 -0.34 -14.81
C GLU A 110 -3.37 -0.96 -14.07
N TRP A 111 -3.38 -0.87 -12.74
CA TRP A 111 -2.35 -1.45 -11.90
C TRP A 111 -2.30 -2.98 -12.08
N GLU A 112 -3.46 -3.65 -12.00
CA GLU A 112 -3.55 -5.10 -12.16
C GLU A 112 -3.09 -5.54 -13.56
N TYR A 113 -3.54 -4.87 -14.62
CA TYR A 113 -3.10 -5.14 -15.99
C TYR A 113 -1.57 -5.01 -16.12
N ALA A 114 -1.02 -3.94 -15.60
CA ALA A 114 0.42 -3.69 -15.61
C ALA A 114 1.20 -4.76 -14.84
N SER A 115 0.69 -5.18 -13.66
CA SER A 115 1.35 -6.18 -12.81
C SER A 115 1.40 -7.56 -13.45
N ARG A 116 0.42 -7.91 -14.27
CA ARG A 116 0.38 -9.22 -14.96
C ARG A 116 1.46 -9.37 -16.03
N GLY A 117 1.99 -8.30 -16.57
CA GLY A 117 3.10 -8.36 -17.53
C GLY A 117 2.81 -9.23 -18.76
N GLY A 118 1.53 -9.31 -19.21
CA GLY A 118 1.08 -10.18 -20.30
C GLY A 118 0.71 -11.59 -19.88
N GLN A 119 0.92 -11.98 -18.62
CA GLN A 119 0.48 -13.28 -18.10
C GLN A 119 -1.03 -13.26 -17.78
N VAL A 120 -1.75 -14.25 -18.29
CA VAL A 120 -3.21 -14.36 -18.12
C VAL A 120 -3.52 -15.60 -17.30
N ASN A 121 -4.42 -15.47 -16.32
CA ASN A 121 -4.90 -16.58 -15.48
C ASN A 121 -3.84 -17.29 -14.63
N HIS A 122 -2.73 -16.61 -14.32
CA HIS A 122 -1.73 -17.11 -13.38
C HIS A 122 -1.92 -16.52 -11.98
N ALA A 123 -1.48 -17.27 -10.96
CA ALA A 123 -1.56 -16.85 -9.56
C ALA A 123 -0.63 -15.67 -9.26
N PHE A 124 0.55 -15.65 -9.86
CA PHE A 124 1.57 -14.61 -9.69
C PHE A 124 1.90 -13.94 -11.04
N ALA A 125 2.63 -12.85 -10.99
CA ALA A 125 3.09 -12.13 -12.19
C ALA A 125 4.08 -12.94 -13.05
N TRP A 126 4.62 -14.03 -12.51
CA TRP A 126 5.61 -14.91 -13.16
C TRP A 126 5.13 -16.34 -13.39
N GLY A 127 3.88 -16.68 -13.05
CA GLY A 127 3.31 -18.02 -13.21
C GLY A 127 2.56 -18.50 -11.99
N ASP A 128 2.50 -19.81 -11.75
CA ASP A 128 1.68 -20.41 -10.70
C ASP A 128 2.49 -20.88 -9.47
N GLU A 129 3.81 -20.98 -9.59
CA GLU A 129 4.68 -21.34 -8.48
C GLU A 129 5.16 -20.08 -7.76
N LEU A 130 5.04 -20.04 -6.42
CA LEU A 130 5.51 -18.90 -5.62
C LEU A 130 7.01 -18.68 -5.75
N THR A 131 7.78 -19.77 -5.68
CA THR A 131 9.26 -19.78 -5.76
C THR A 131 9.74 -20.75 -6.81
N PRO A 132 9.61 -20.43 -8.12
CA PRO A 132 9.99 -21.34 -9.19
C PRO A 132 11.49 -21.68 -9.09
N HIS A 133 11.79 -22.97 -9.11
CA HIS A 133 13.15 -23.52 -8.90
C HIS A 133 13.81 -23.03 -7.60
N GLY A 134 13.01 -22.78 -6.55
CA GLY A 134 13.48 -22.29 -5.25
C GLY A 134 13.92 -20.82 -5.24
N LYS A 135 13.62 -20.04 -6.28
CA LYS A 135 14.01 -18.62 -6.37
C LYS A 135 12.86 -17.71 -5.97
N TYR A 136 13.17 -16.76 -5.12
CA TYR A 136 12.26 -15.66 -4.83
C TYR A 136 12.30 -14.63 -5.97
N LEU A 137 11.11 -14.24 -6.45
CA LEU A 137 10.95 -13.27 -7.54
C LEU A 137 10.29 -11.97 -7.09
N ALA A 138 10.07 -11.82 -5.77
CA ALA A 138 9.56 -10.62 -5.13
C ALA A 138 9.97 -10.62 -3.66
N ASN A 139 9.94 -9.46 -3.03
CA ASN A 139 10.18 -9.28 -1.60
C ASN A 139 8.88 -9.45 -0.81
N PHE A 140 8.78 -10.48 -0.01
CA PHE A 140 7.66 -10.76 0.89
C PHE A 140 8.13 -11.52 2.13
N PHE A 141 7.30 -11.62 3.16
CA PHE A 141 7.66 -12.24 4.44
C PHE A 141 7.78 -13.77 4.32
N GLN A 142 8.89 -14.35 4.80
CA GLN A 142 9.11 -15.79 4.84
C GLN A 142 9.33 -16.27 6.28
N GLY A 143 8.63 -17.34 6.66
CA GLY A 143 8.72 -17.92 8.00
C GLY A 143 7.48 -17.63 8.84
N THR A 144 7.63 -17.56 10.15
CA THR A 144 6.51 -17.45 11.09
C THR A 144 6.13 -15.97 11.31
N PHE A 145 5.04 -15.54 10.68
CA PHE A 145 4.54 -14.17 10.85
C PHE A 145 3.96 -14.00 12.28
N PRO A 146 4.19 -12.84 12.91
CA PRO A 146 4.96 -11.67 12.49
C PRO A 146 6.41 -11.61 13.01
N THR A 147 6.88 -12.63 13.75
CA THR A 147 8.11 -12.54 14.54
C THR A 147 9.32 -13.29 13.96
N GLY A 148 9.09 -14.17 12.99
CA GLY A 148 10.12 -15.09 12.48
C GLY A 148 10.38 -14.92 10.99
N ASN A 149 10.77 -13.72 10.50
CA ASN A 149 11.18 -13.55 9.12
C ASN A 149 12.57 -14.17 8.89
N SER A 150 12.65 -15.17 8.02
CA SER A 150 13.90 -15.83 7.66
C SER A 150 14.74 -15.04 6.65
N SER A 151 14.20 -13.98 6.05
CA SER A 151 14.82 -13.20 4.97
C SER A 151 15.40 -14.04 3.83
N ALA A 152 14.76 -15.15 3.50
CA ALA A 152 15.22 -16.05 2.46
C ALA A 152 15.18 -15.42 1.05
N ASP A 153 14.41 -14.37 0.86
CA ASP A 153 14.39 -13.53 -0.35
C ASP A 153 15.53 -12.49 -0.39
N GLY A 154 16.28 -12.34 0.70
CA GLY A 154 17.42 -11.44 0.84
C GLY A 154 17.15 -10.17 1.66
N PHE A 155 15.90 -9.93 2.11
CA PHE A 155 15.52 -8.69 2.78
C PHE A 155 14.61 -8.96 3.99
N ILE A 156 14.72 -8.12 5.02
CA ILE A 156 13.80 -8.10 6.18
C ILE A 156 12.71 -7.04 5.98
N GLY A 157 13.09 -5.88 5.47
CA GLY A 157 12.21 -4.74 5.18
C GLY A 157 12.11 -4.48 3.68
N SER A 158 11.83 -3.23 3.30
CA SER A 158 11.78 -2.85 1.88
C SER A 158 13.13 -3.04 1.19
N ALA A 159 13.10 -3.65 0.01
CA ALA A 159 14.26 -3.81 -0.87
C ALA A 159 14.50 -2.54 -1.70
N PRO A 160 15.75 -2.29 -2.16
CA PRO A 160 15.97 -1.35 -3.25
C PRO A 160 15.17 -1.76 -4.49
N VAL A 161 14.62 -0.78 -5.22
CA VAL A 161 13.90 -1.06 -6.46
C VAL A 161 14.82 -1.80 -7.45
N GLU A 162 14.20 -2.61 -8.33
CA GLU A 162 14.93 -3.43 -9.31
C GLU A 162 15.82 -4.54 -8.69
N SER A 163 15.53 -4.94 -7.44
CA SER A 163 16.24 -6.09 -6.81
C SER A 163 15.82 -7.43 -7.40
N TYR A 164 14.68 -7.49 -8.09
CA TYR A 164 14.15 -8.68 -8.74
C TYR A 164 13.94 -8.45 -10.23
N PRO A 165 13.80 -9.52 -11.05
CA PRO A 165 13.55 -9.37 -12.48
C PRO A 165 12.25 -8.60 -12.77
N PRO A 166 12.20 -7.83 -13.87
CA PRO A 166 10.98 -7.19 -14.31
C PRO A 166 9.96 -8.22 -14.84
N ASN A 167 8.69 -7.83 -14.85
CA ASN A 167 7.66 -8.60 -15.52
C ASN A 167 7.75 -8.47 -17.07
N GLY A 168 6.86 -9.14 -17.80
CA GLY A 168 6.86 -9.14 -19.26
C GLY A 168 6.63 -7.78 -19.94
N TYR A 169 6.21 -6.76 -19.18
CA TYR A 169 6.12 -5.36 -19.65
C TYR A 169 7.32 -4.50 -19.24
N GLY A 170 8.36 -5.10 -18.65
CA GLY A 170 9.56 -4.38 -18.19
C GLY A 170 9.33 -3.62 -16.89
N LEU A 171 8.28 -3.92 -16.12
CA LEU A 171 7.96 -3.25 -14.87
C LEU A 171 8.52 -4.05 -13.68
N TYR A 172 9.22 -3.36 -12.79
CA TYR A 172 9.81 -3.90 -11.58
C TYR A 172 8.90 -3.75 -10.38
N ASP A 173 9.08 -4.63 -9.39
CA ASP A 173 8.49 -4.55 -8.05
C ASP A 173 6.96 -4.37 -8.05
N MET A 174 6.29 -4.92 -9.09
CA MET A 174 4.82 -4.90 -9.16
C MET A 174 4.18 -5.80 -8.10
N ILE A 175 4.94 -6.74 -7.54
CA ILE A 175 4.50 -7.70 -6.54
C ILE A 175 5.49 -7.65 -5.37
N GLY A 176 4.98 -7.60 -4.14
CA GLY A 176 5.80 -7.51 -2.93
C GLY A 176 6.43 -6.12 -2.74
N ASN A 177 7.49 -6.06 -1.98
CA ASN A 177 8.21 -4.88 -1.55
C ASN A 177 7.35 -3.92 -0.71
N VAL A 178 6.60 -3.01 -1.32
CA VAL A 178 5.62 -2.18 -0.62
C VAL A 178 4.28 -2.21 -1.33
N TRP A 179 3.20 -2.11 -0.56
CA TRP A 179 1.88 -1.84 -1.12
C TRP A 179 1.88 -0.55 -1.92
N GLU A 180 1.01 -0.45 -2.88
CA GLU A 180 0.89 0.74 -3.73
C GLU A 180 -0.53 1.26 -3.81
N TRP A 181 -0.67 2.58 -3.60
CA TRP A 181 -1.93 3.27 -3.74
C TRP A 181 -2.46 3.21 -5.17
N THR A 182 -3.77 2.94 -5.30
CA THR A 182 -4.54 3.15 -6.53
C THR A 182 -5.59 4.24 -6.33
N SER A 183 -6.08 4.82 -7.43
CA SER A 183 -7.07 5.90 -7.37
C SER A 183 -8.48 5.45 -6.96
N ASP A 184 -8.72 4.14 -6.89
CA ASP A 184 -10.05 3.59 -6.66
C ASP A 184 -10.45 3.63 -5.18
N TRP A 185 -11.68 4.04 -4.89
CA TRP A 185 -12.28 3.81 -3.60
C TRP A 185 -12.50 2.32 -3.37
N TYR A 186 -12.27 1.87 -2.14
CA TYR A 186 -12.49 0.47 -1.79
C TYR A 186 -13.98 0.16 -1.60
N ARG A 187 -14.41 -0.95 -2.21
CA ARG A 187 -15.67 -1.65 -1.91
C ARG A 187 -15.46 -3.14 -2.15
N PRO A 188 -15.94 -4.03 -1.24
CA PRO A 188 -15.79 -5.48 -1.44
C PRO A 188 -16.63 -5.99 -2.62
N ASP A 189 -17.69 -5.29 -2.99
CA ASP A 189 -18.61 -5.65 -4.08
C ASP A 189 -18.26 -5.02 -5.45
N SER A 190 -17.10 -4.37 -5.59
CA SER A 190 -16.71 -3.63 -6.80
C SER A 190 -16.79 -4.48 -8.07
N ASN A 191 -16.28 -5.71 -8.04
CA ASN A 191 -16.30 -6.60 -9.21
C ASN A 191 -17.72 -6.98 -9.63
N ALA A 192 -18.59 -7.28 -8.65
CA ALA A 192 -20.00 -7.58 -8.93
C ALA A 192 -20.73 -6.36 -9.51
N ARG A 193 -20.47 -5.17 -9.00
CA ARG A 193 -21.04 -3.91 -9.51
C ARG A 193 -20.57 -3.61 -10.93
N ASN A 194 -19.29 -3.80 -11.23
CA ASN A 194 -18.73 -3.63 -12.58
C ASN A 194 -19.38 -4.60 -13.57
N LYS A 195 -19.56 -5.86 -13.17
CA LYS A 195 -20.24 -6.86 -13.97
C LYS A 195 -21.70 -6.49 -14.25
N LEU A 196 -22.44 -5.98 -13.27
CA LEU A 196 -23.80 -5.51 -13.42
C LEU A 196 -23.87 -4.28 -14.34
N ALA A 197 -22.98 -3.30 -14.13
CA ALA A 197 -22.94 -2.08 -14.93
C ALA A 197 -22.63 -2.34 -16.42
N SER A 198 -21.88 -3.40 -16.71
CA SER A 198 -21.55 -3.82 -18.08
C SER A 198 -22.58 -4.76 -18.73
N ASN A 199 -23.72 -5.05 -18.05
CA ASN A 199 -24.73 -6.02 -18.48
C ASN A 199 -24.10 -7.41 -18.86
N GLY A 200 -23.05 -7.81 -18.14
CA GLY A 200 -22.31 -9.06 -18.42
C GLY A 200 -21.32 -8.97 -19.56
N GLY A 201 -21.17 -7.80 -20.19
CA GLY A 201 -20.14 -7.52 -21.20
C GLY A 201 -18.80 -7.11 -20.59
N LEU A 202 -17.90 -6.59 -21.44
CA LEU A 202 -16.61 -6.06 -21.01
C LEU A 202 -16.81 -4.75 -20.24
N CYS A 203 -16.16 -4.65 -19.09
CA CYS A 203 -16.03 -3.41 -18.36
C CYS A 203 -14.83 -2.63 -18.93
N ILE A 204 -15.11 -1.53 -19.62
CA ILE A 204 -14.07 -0.72 -20.29
C ILE A 204 -13.65 0.41 -19.38
N ASN A 205 -12.33 0.50 -19.10
CA ASN A 205 -11.69 1.55 -18.29
C ASN A 205 -12.41 1.82 -16.95
N PRO A 206 -12.60 0.82 -16.10
CA PRO A 206 -13.28 1.03 -14.82
C PRO A 206 -12.48 2.00 -13.95
N THR A 207 -13.17 2.94 -13.34
CA THR A 207 -12.60 3.96 -12.43
C THR A 207 -12.98 3.72 -10.98
N GLY A 208 -13.50 2.54 -10.69
CA GLY A 208 -13.95 2.17 -9.35
C GLY A 208 -15.26 2.84 -8.90
N PRO A 209 -15.69 2.58 -7.67
CA PRO A 209 -16.87 3.18 -7.08
C PRO A 209 -16.65 4.65 -6.72
N LYS A 210 -17.74 5.42 -6.66
CA LYS A 210 -17.68 6.86 -6.31
C LYS A 210 -17.43 7.12 -4.82
N GLN A 211 -17.67 6.12 -3.97
CA GLN A 211 -17.51 6.22 -2.51
C GLN A 211 -16.97 4.91 -1.97
N SER A 212 -16.18 5.02 -0.91
CA SER A 212 -15.71 3.89 -0.12
C SER A 212 -16.85 3.24 0.64
N TYR A 213 -16.75 1.92 0.82
CA TYR A 213 -17.54 1.19 1.78
C TYR A 213 -16.80 -0.08 2.21
N ASP A 214 -16.63 -0.22 3.52
CA ASP A 214 -16.12 -1.45 4.14
C ASP A 214 -17.10 -1.84 5.26
N PRO A 215 -17.79 -3.01 5.17
CA PRO A 215 -18.76 -3.41 6.19
C PRO A 215 -18.12 -3.66 7.56
N ASN A 216 -16.82 -3.96 7.61
CA ASN A 216 -16.10 -4.17 8.86
C ASN A 216 -15.68 -2.86 9.54
N ASP A 217 -15.65 -1.76 8.78
CA ASP A 217 -15.22 -0.45 9.26
C ASP A 217 -15.90 0.66 8.44
N PRO A 218 -17.22 0.80 8.59
CA PRO A 218 -18.06 1.58 7.67
C PRO A 218 -17.85 3.09 7.73
N ASN A 219 -17.22 3.58 8.80
CA ASN A 219 -17.00 5.01 9.00
C ASN A 219 -15.63 5.48 8.49
N VAL A 220 -14.72 4.58 8.17
CA VAL A 220 -13.38 4.90 7.68
C VAL A 220 -13.35 4.84 6.15
N PRO A 221 -13.17 5.98 5.46
CA PRO A 221 -12.98 5.96 4.02
C PRO A 221 -11.67 5.27 3.65
N LYS A 222 -11.74 4.34 2.69
CA LYS A 222 -10.59 3.53 2.29
C LYS A 222 -10.38 3.55 0.79
N ARG A 223 -9.13 3.53 0.37
CA ARG A 223 -8.70 3.32 -1.02
C ARG A 223 -8.21 1.90 -1.22
N VAL A 224 -8.21 1.46 -2.47
CA VAL A 224 -7.61 0.17 -2.84
C VAL A 224 -6.09 0.31 -2.88
N ILE A 225 -5.42 -0.63 -2.23
CA ILE A 225 -3.98 -0.83 -2.37
C ILE A 225 -3.70 -2.19 -3.00
N LYS A 226 -2.62 -2.29 -3.75
CA LYS A 226 -2.26 -3.44 -4.58
C LYS A 226 -0.82 -3.90 -4.35
N GLY A 227 -0.53 -5.13 -4.72
CA GLY A 227 0.82 -5.69 -4.84
C GLY A 227 1.30 -6.50 -3.65
N GLY A 228 0.78 -6.28 -2.46
CA GLY A 228 1.37 -6.84 -1.26
C GLY A 228 2.65 -6.10 -0.85
N SER A 229 3.29 -6.53 0.21
CA SER A 229 4.51 -5.92 0.73
C SER A 229 5.46 -6.95 1.32
N PHE A 230 6.61 -6.50 1.78
CA PHE A 230 7.57 -7.31 2.53
C PHE A 230 7.00 -7.93 3.83
N LEU A 231 5.81 -7.50 4.27
CA LEU A 231 5.09 -8.08 5.42
C LEU A 231 4.01 -9.10 5.02
N CYS A 232 3.75 -9.30 3.73
CA CYS A 232 2.79 -10.29 3.28
C CYS A 232 3.40 -11.70 3.31
N SER A 233 2.69 -12.64 3.96
CA SER A 233 3.12 -14.03 4.13
C SER A 233 2.03 -15.00 3.70
N GLU A 234 2.39 -16.25 3.41
CA GLU A 234 1.41 -17.30 3.11
C GLU A 234 0.44 -17.55 4.28
N GLN A 235 0.90 -17.36 5.52
CA GLN A 235 0.13 -17.64 6.74
C GLN A 235 -0.89 -16.55 7.06
N TYR A 236 -0.60 -15.29 6.70
CA TYR A 236 -1.39 -14.15 7.15
C TYR A 236 -1.98 -13.33 6.00
N CYS A 237 -1.17 -12.98 5.01
CA CYS A 237 -1.53 -12.05 3.95
C CYS A 237 -0.91 -12.51 2.63
N SER A 238 -1.56 -13.36 1.86
CA SER A 238 -1.05 -13.82 0.56
C SER A 238 -1.38 -12.84 -0.59
N ASN A 239 -1.39 -11.53 -0.33
CA ASN A 239 -1.81 -10.51 -1.30
C ASN A 239 -0.74 -10.10 -2.32
N TYR A 240 0.40 -10.77 -2.35
CA TYR A 240 1.41 -10.68 -3.41
C TYR A 240 0.95 -11.40 -4.70
N ARG A 241 -0.25 -11.06 -5.17
CA ARG A 241 -0.88 -11.60 -6.39
C ARG A 241 -1.51 -10.46 -7.18
N PRO A 242 -1.43 -10.46 -8.51
CA PRO A 242 -2.02 -9.39 -9.33
C PRO A 242 -3.49 -9.12 -9.04
N SER A 243 -4.30 -10.18 -8.84
CA SER A 243 -5.73 -10.06 -8.56
C SER A 243 -6.06 -9.67 -7.12
N ALA A 244 -5.11 -9.78 -6.19
CA ALA A 244 -5.35 -9.43 -4.80
C ALA A 244 -5.53 -7.92 -4.65
N ARG A 245 -6.36 -7.54 -3.69
CA ARG A 245 -6.66 -6.16 -3.34
C ARG A 245 -6.87 -6.03 -1.84
N MET A 246 -6.48 -4.92 -1.27
CA MET A 246 -6.71 -4.63 0.14
C MET A 246 -7.25 -3.22 0.32
N ALA A 247 -7.99 -3.01 1.40
CA ALA A 247 -8.45 -1.71 1.82
C ALA A 247 -7.40 -1.04 2.71
N SER A 248 -7.13 0.24 2.51
CA SER A 248 -6.32 1.04 3.43
C SER A 248 -6.99 2.39 3.69
N ALA A 249 -7.00 2.83 4.96
CA ALA A 249 -7.42 4.17 5.33
C ALA A 249 -6.61 5.19 4.51
N TYR A 250 -7.31 6.16 3.89
CA TYR A 250 -6.68 7.04 2.91
C TYR A 250 -5.83 8.16 3.55
N ASP A 251 -6.03 8.39 4.83
CA ASP A 251 -5.50 9.51 5.63
C ASP A 251 -4.32 9.13 6.53
N SER A 252 -3.73 7.94 6.35
CA SER A 252 -2.65 7.44 7.20
C SER A 252 -1.47 6.92 6.39
N GLY A 253 -0.26 7.27 6.81
CA GLY A 253 0.98 6.68 6.32
C GLY A 253 1.30 5.37 7.03
N GLN A 254 1.92 4.43 6.31
CA GLN A 254 2.38 3.15 6.83
C GLN A 254 3.77 2.83 6.28
N GLU A 255 4.60 2.14 7.06
CA GLU A 255 5.99 1.85 6.67
C GLU A 255 6.13 0.87 5.49
N HIS A 256 5.06 0.22 5.09
CA HIS A 256 5.03 -0.74 3.98
C HIS A 256 4.13 -0.30 2.82
N LEU A 257 3.77 0.98 2.76
CA LEU A 257 2.84 1.52 1.77
C LEU A 257 3.44 2.75 1.09
N GLY A 258 3.57 2.65 -0.22
CA GLY A 258 4.04 3.68 -1.12
C GLY A 258 3.13 3.82 -2.34
N PHE A 259 3.67 4.20 -3.48
CA PHE A 259 2.90 4.39 -4.72
C PHE A 259 3.78 4.39 -5.95
N ARG A 260 3.14 4.21 -7.11
CA ARG A 260 3.69 4.53 -8.42
C ARG A 260 2.77 5.43 -9.22
N CYS A 261 3.32 6.14 -10.19
CA CYS A 261 2.55 7.01 -11.06
C CYS A 261 2.41 6.43 -12.46
N VAL A 262 1.31 6.78 -13.11
CA VAL A 262 1.10 6.56 -14.55
C VAL A 262 0.93 7.89 -15.25
N GLN A 263 1.20 7.90 -16.54
CA GLN A 263 1.02 9.07 -17.40
C GLN A 263 0.15 8.67 -18.58
N ASP A 264 -0.88 9.46 -18.84
CA ASP A 264 -1.68 9.28 -20.06
C ASP A 264 -0.82 9.64 -21.27
N LEU A 265 -0.83 8.75 -22.26
CA LEU A 265 -0.26 9.08 -23.55
C LEU A 265 -1.14 10.18 -24.15
N GLY A 266 -0.57 11.34 -24.42
CA GLY A 266 -1.29 12.37 -25.14
C GLY A 266 -1.90 11.77 -26.41
N VAL A 267 -3.18 12.02 -26.63
CA VAL A 267 -3.82 11.65 -27.89
C VAL A 267 -3.03 12.39 -28.95
N GLY A 268 -2.23 11.65 -29.71
CA GLY A 268 -1.42 12.22 -30.78
C GLY A 268 -2.32 13.03 -31.70
N GLN A 269 -1.95 14.30 -31.88
CA GLN A 269 -2.51 15.18 -32.90
C GLN A 269 -2.11 14.66 -34.27
#